data_c223a1859c3c3042a8c98be9ac3882ce
#
_entry.id   c223a1859c3c3042a8c98be9ac3882ce
#
_cell.length_a   1.000
_cell.length_b   1.000
_cell.length_c   1.000
_cell.angle_alpha   90.00
_cell.angle_beta   90.00
_cell.angle_gamma   90.00
#
_symmetry.space_group_name_H-M   'P 1'
#
loop_
_entity.id
_entity.type
_entity.pdbx_description
1 polymer ?
#
loop_
_entity_poly.entity_id
_entity_poly.type
_entity_poly.pdbx_seq_one_letter_code
_entity_poly.pdbx_strand_id
1 'polypeptide(L)'
;MAMNQSCYALTPKEGIGNLFLFMAIRENISRLQKAANGGVFNAIVVDTFKHIPFLTPKSELTLAFDDKVRPLFEQALTLIQQNKILAQARDLLLPKLMSGQIDVSNIQLPDEDVVT
;
A
#
# COMPACT_ATOMS: atom_id res chain seq x y z
N MET A 1 -14.17 9.89 8.28
CA MET A 1 -14.18 9.33 6.92
C MET A 1 -15.53 8.68 6.69
N ALA A 2 -16.32 9.18 5.73
CA ALA A 2 -17.61 8.58 5.40
C ALA A 2 -17.39 7.34 4.52
N MET A 3 -17.96 6.21 4.91
CA MET A 3 -17.88 4.96 4.15
C MET A 3 -19.22 4.67 3.50
N ASN A 4 -19.17 4.16 2.28
CA ASN A 4 -20.31 3.65 1.56
C ASN A 4 -20.79 2.33 2.20
N GLN A 5 -22.08 1.98 2.04
CA GLN A 5 -22.66 0.73 2.53
C GLN A 5 -21.98 -0.55 1.98
N SER A 6 -21.24 -0.43 0.89
CA SER A 6 -20.47 -1.53 0.28
C SER A 6 -19.03 -1.67 0.82
N CYS A 7 -18.62 -0.83 1.76
CA CYS A 7 -17.26 -0.83 2.32
C CYS A 7 -17.28 -1.26 3.78
N TYR A 8 -16.35 -2.13 4.15
CA TYR A 8 -16.15 -2.57 5.54
C TYR A 8 -14.82 -2.03 6.06
N ALA A 9 -14.82 -1.45 7.26
CA ALA A 9 -13.61 -1.15 7.99
C ALA A 9 -13.34 -2.27 8.98
N LEU A 10 -12.13 -2.79 8.95
CA LEU A 10 -11.67 -3.82 9.87
C LEU A 10 -10.67 -3.20 10.84
N THR A 11 -10.95 -3.31 12.11
CA THR A 11 -10.06 -2.87 13.18
C THR A 11 -9.59 -4.08 13.99
N PRO A 12 -8.31 -4.15 14.36
CA PRO A 12 -7.83 -5.24 15.18
C PRO A 12 -8.42 -5.17 16.59
N LYS A 13 -8.58 -6.31 17.21
CA LYS A 13 -8.85 -6.42 18.65
C LYS A 13 -7.58 -6.16 19.45
N GLU A 14 -7.71 -5.91 20.75
CA GLU A 14 -6.57 -5.77 21.64
C GLU A 14 -5.57 -6.92 21.48
N GLY A 15 -4.28 -6.56 21.42
CA GLY A 15 -3.19 -7.51 21.25
C GLY A 15 -2.94 -7.98 19.81
N ILE A 16 -3.65 -7.44 18.82
CA ILE A 16 -3.39 -7.73 17.39
C ILE A 16 -2.87 -6.47 16.72
N GLY A 17 -1.73 -6.57 16.04
CA GLY A 17 -1.14 -5.47 15.29
C GLY A 17 -1.95 -5.12 14.04
N ASN A 18 -2.01 -3.82 13.70
CA ASN A 18 -2.72 -3.34 12.51
C ASN A 18 -2.10 -3.87 11.21
N LEU A 19 -0.77 -3.89 11.13
CA LEU A 19 -0.05 -4.34 9.94
C LEU A 19 -0.16 -5.85 9.78
N PHE A 20 -0.12 -6.58 10.90
CA PHE A 20 -0.39 -8.02 10.89
C PHE A 20 -1.80 -8.31 10.35
N LEU A 21 -2.82 -7.63 10.86
CA LEU A 21 -4.20 -7.80 10.37
C LEU A 21 -4.32 -7.51 8.88
N PHE A 22 -3.71 -6.40 8.42
CA PHE A 22 -3.71 -6.03 7.00
C PHE A 22 -3.08 -7.12 6.12
N MET A 23 -1.92 -7.63 6.51
CA MET A 23 -1.22 -8.67 5.74
C MET A 23 -1.96 -10.00 5.78
N ALA A 24 -2.54 -10.38 6.93
CA ALA A 24 -3.33 -11.60 7.06
C ALA A 24 -4.59 -11.57 6.18
N ILE A 25 -5.28 -10.43 6.08
CA ILE A 25 -6.43 -10.27 5.19
C ILE A 25 -5.98 -10.32 3.74
N ARG A 26 -4.91 -9.61 3.38
CA ARG A 26 -4.34 -9.58 2.02
C ARG A 26 -4.00 -10.99 1.53
N GLU A 27 -3.37 -11.80 2.36
CA GLU A 27 -3.02 -13.19 2.03
C GLU A 27 -4.27 -14.05 1.80
N ASN A 28 -5.32 -13.80 2.57
CA ASN A 28 -6.55 -14.57 2.48
C ASN A 28 -7.60 -13.97 1.53
N ILE A 29 -7.30 -12.88 0.82
CA ILE A 29 -8.27 -12.20 -0.05
C ILE A 29 -8.86 -13.12 -1.12
N SER A 30 -8.03 -13.99 -1.71
CA SER A 30 -8.48 -14.96 -2.71
C SER A 30 -9.44 -16.01 -2.12
N ARG A 31 -9.25 -16.39 -0.87
CA ARG A 31 -10.15 -17.31 -0.15
C ARG A 31 -11.46 -16.61 0.19
N LEU A 32 -11.40 -15.35 0.62
CA LEU A 32 -12.57 -14.49 0.87
C LEU A 32 -13.41 -14.32 -0.40
N GLN A 33 -12.78 -14.06 -1.53
CA GLN A 33 -13.47 -13.93 -2.80
C GLN A 33 -14.17 -15.24 -3.24
N LYS A 34 -13.49 -16.38 -3.08
CA LYS A 34 -14.09 -17.68 -3.40
C LYS A 34 -15.26 -18.01 -2.49
N ALA A 35 -15.19 -17.68 -1.21
CA ALA A 35 -16.27 -17.88 -0.26
C ALA A 35 -17.48 -16.95 -0.54
N ALA A 36 -17.23 -15.77 -1.10
CA ALA A 36 -18.28 -14.82 -1.50
C ALA A 36 -19.00 -15.23 -2.79
N ASN A 37 -18.38 -16.03 -3.66
CA ASN A 37 -18.92 -16.43 -4.98
C ASN A 37 -20.09 -17.43 -4.92
N GLY A 38 -20.61 -17.76 -3.74
CA GLY A 38 -21.80 -18.59 -3.57
C GLY A 38 -23.14 -17.88 -3.77
N GLY A 39 -23.16 -16.57 -4.02
CA GLY A 39 -24.36 -15.75 -4.20
C GLY A 39 -24.41 -15.04 -5.55
N VAL A 40 -25.61 -14.52 -5.90
CA VAL A 40 -25.88 -13.81 -7.17
C VAL A 40 -25.01 -12.54 -7.37
N PHE A 41 -24.39 -12.05 -6.30
CA PHE A 41 -23.47 -10.92 -6.33
C PHE A 41 -22.16 -11.31 -5.61
N ASN A 42 -21.02 -11.07 -6.25
CA ASN A 42 -19.67 -11.26 -5.68
C ASN A 42 -19.34 -10.26 -4.55
N ALA A 43 -20.28 -10.05 -3.62
CA ALA A 43 -20.11 -9.14 -2.52
C ALA A 43 -19.61 -9.89 -1.28
N ILE A 44 -18.50 -9.42 -0.71
CA ILE A 44 -18.04 -9.87 0.61
C ILE A 44 -19.01 -9.31 1.64
N VAL A 45 -19.70 -10.16 2.36
CA VAL A 45 -20.59 -9.82 3.47
C VAL A 45 -19.92 -10.17 4.80
N VAL A 46 -20.43 -9.60 5.91
CA VAL A 46 -19.89 -9.86 7.26
C VAL A 46 -19.79 -11.35 7.56
N ASP A 47 -20.76 -12.13 7.12
CA ASP A 47 -20.79 -13.59 7.34
C ASP A 47 -19.66 -14.33 6.59
N THR A 48 -19.14 -13.78 5.49
CA THR A 48 -17.99 -14.33 4.76
C THR A 48 -16.77 -14.43 5.68
N PHE A 49 -16.56 -13.46 6.56
CA PHE A 49 -15.44 -13.46 7.50
C PHE A 49 -15.56 -14.52 8.60
N LYS A 50 -16.76 -14.97 8.93
CA LYS A 50 -16.99 -16.01 9.96
C LYS A 50 -16.58 -17.41 9.50
N HIS A 51 -16.56 -17.64 8.19
CA HIS A 51 -16.29 -18.97 7.61
C HIS A 51 -14.82 -19.18 7.25
N ILE A 52 -13.96 -18.17 7.42
CA ILE A 52 -12.56 -18.30 7.12
C ILE A 52 -11.74 -18.46 8.40
N PRO A 53 -11.08 -19.63 8.58
CA PRO A 53 -10.20 -19.82 9.70
C PRO A 53 -8.97 -18.91 9.56
N PHE A 54 -8.84 -17.94 10.43
CA PHE A 54 -7.63 -17.15 10.60
C PHE A 54 -6.77 -17.76 11.71
N LEU A 55 -5.55 -18.11 11.35
CA LEU A 55 -4.55 -18.46 12.36
C LEU A 55 -4.09 -17.19 13.06
N THR A 56 -4.47 -17.03 14.31
CA THR A 56 -4.05 -15.87 15.12
C THR A 56 -2.90 -16.29 16.03
N PRO A 57 -1.68 -15.80 15.81
CA PRO A 57 -0.55 -16.03 16.70
C PRO A 57 -0.79 -15.36 18.07
N LYS A 58 0.11 -15.61 19.02
CA LYS A 58 0.11 -14.90 20.30
C LYS A 58 0.30 -13.40 20.08
N SER A 59 -0.33 -12.58 20.92
CA SER A 59 -0.29 -11.11 20.85
C SER A 59 1.13 -10.54 20.74
N GLU A 60 2.06 -11.09 21.52
CA GLU A 60 3.47 -10.68 21.49
C GLU A 60 4.08 -10.80 20.09
N LEU A 61 3.75 -11.86 19.37
CA LEU A 61 4.28 -12.12 18.04
C LEU A 61 3.70 -11.16 16.99
N THR A 62 2.41 -10.85 17.08
CA THR A 62 1.73 -9.92 16.17
C THR A 62 2.23 -8.49 16.37
N LEU A 63 2.47 -8.08 17.61
CA LEU A 63 3.00 -6.76 17.92
C LEU A 63 4.48 -6.64 17.50
N ALA A 64 5.30 -7.67 17.78
CA ALA A 64 6.68 -7.69 17.30
C ALA A 64 6.81 -7.68 15.78
N PHE A 65 5.85 -8.30 15.07
CA PHE A 65 5.74 -8.20 13.62
C PHE A 65 5.47 -6.76 13.17
N ASP A 66 4.48 -6.10 13.79
CA ASP A 66 4.13 -4.71 13.48
C ASP A 66 5.33 -3.78 13.66
N ASP A 67 6.07 -3.91 14.76
CA ASP A 67 7.23 -3.07 15.05
C ASP A 67 8.34 -3.23 14.00
N LYS A 68 8.55 -4.45 13.51
CA LYS A 68 9.56 -4.71 12.47
C LYS A 68 9.12 -4.28 11.08
N VAL A 69 7.84 -4.36 10.77
CA VAL A 69 7.31 -4.11 9.41
C VAL A 69 6.92 -2.64 9.24
N ARG A 70 6.56 -1.94 10.32
CA ARG A 70 6.16 -0.53 10.30
C ARG A 70 7.17 0.38 9.57
N PRO A 71 8.47 0.36 9.86
CA PRO A 71 9.43 1.23 9.16
C PRO A 71 9.50 0.94 7.67
N LEU A 72 9.29 -0.31 7.23
CA LEU A 72 9.27 -0.66 5.80
C LEU A 72 8.06 -0.04 5.10
N PHE A 73 6.89 -0.03 5.73
CA PHE A 73 5.70 0.63 5.20
C PHE A 73 5.87 2.15 5.17
N GLU A 74 6.45 2.75 6.20
CA GLU A 74 6.73 4.19 6.24
C GLU A 74 7.72 4.60 5.14
N GLN A 75 8.76 3.81 4.91
CA GLN A 75 9.68 4.03 3.81
C GLN A 75 8.99 3.89 2.45
N ALA A 76 8.16 2.88 2.26
CA ALA A 76 7.40 2.70 1.02
C ALA A 76 6.47 3.89 0.75
N LEU A 77 5.77 4.40 1.75
CA LEU A 77 4.90 5.59 1.63
C LEU A 77 5.72 6.83 1.26
N THR A 78 6.88 7.02 1.88
CA THR A 78 7.81 8.12 1.56
C THR A 78 8.27 8.06 0.10
N LEU A 79 8.68 6.89 -0.38
CA LEU A 79 9.10 6.68 -1.76
C LEU A 79 7.97 6.92 -2.76
N ILE A 80 6.75 6.48 -2.45
CA ILE A 80 5.56 6.75 -3.28
C ILE A 80 5.33 8.26 -3.40
N GLN A 81 5.46 8.98 -2.28
CA GLN A 81 5.28 10.44 -2.27
C GLN A 81 6.39 11.15 -3.05
N GLN A 82 7.63 10.72 -2.92
CA GLN A 82 8.76 11.24 -3.72
C GLN A 82 8.55 10.99 -5.21
N ASN A 83 8.13 9.80 -5.60
CA ASN A 83 7.82 9.48 -7.00
C ASN A 83 6.72 10.39 -7.57
N LYS A 84 5.70 10.71 -6.77
CA LYS A 84 4.65 11.64 -7.18
C LYS A 84 5.21 13.06 -7.42
N ILE A 85 6.07 13.54 -6.53
CA ILE A 85 6.72 14.87 -6.66
C ILE A 85 7.63 14.89 -7.88
N LEU A 86 8.43 13.85 -8.10
CA LEU A 86 9.30 13.73 -9.27
C LEU A 86 8.51 13.70 -10.57
N ALA A 87 7.39 12.99 -10.61
CA ALA A 87 6.51 12.99 -11.77
C ALA A 87 5.94 14.39 -12.06
N GLN A 88 5.51 15.13 -11.03
CA GLN A 88 5.05 16.51 -11.18
C GLN A 88 6.18 17.43 -11.69
N ALA A 89 7.39 17.30 -11.15
CA ALA A 89 8.55 18.09 -11.60
C ALA A 89 8.86 17.79 -13.07
N ARG A 90 8.88 16.53 -13.48
CA ARG A 90 9.06 16.13 -14.89
C ARG A 90 7.99 16.78 -15.79
N ASP A 91 6.72 16.67 -15.40
CA ASP A 91 5.60 17.18 -16.21
C ASP A 91 5.59 18.71 -16.31
N LEU A 92 6.14 19.41 -15.32
CA LEU A 92 6.33 20.87 -15.35
C LEU A 92 7.53 21.29 -16.19
N LEU A 93 8.63 20.51 -16.17
CA LEU A 93 9.86 20.84 -16.85
C LEU A 93 9.84 20.48 -18.34
N LEU A 94 9.21 19.35 -18.69
CA LEU A 94 9.24 18.81 -20.04
C LEU A 94 8.74 19.82 -21.11
N PRO A 95 7.58 20.50 -20.94
CA PRO A 95 7.13 21.50 -21.91
C PRO A 95 8.07 22.68 -22.03
N LYS A 96 8.71 23.10 -20.93
CA LYS A 96 9.66 24.23 -20.93
C LYS A 96 10.98 23.88 -21.61
N LEU A 97 11.44 22.66 -21.48
CA LEU A 97 12.59 22.14 -22.20
C LEU A 97 12.31 22.04 -23.71
N MET A 98 11.16 21.51 -24.09
CA MET A 98 10.77 21.32 -25.48
C MET A 98 10.51 22.67 -26.20
N SER A 99 10.01 23.68 -25.48
CA SER A 99 9.80 25.02 -26.02
C SER A 99 11.07 25.91 -26.06
N GLY A 100 12.18 25.42 -25.51
CA GLY A 100 13.43 26.17 -25.40
C GLY A 100 13.42 27.29 -24.33
N GLN A 101 12.42 27.32 -23.46
CA GLN A 101 12.36 28.27 -22.33
C GLN A 101 13.43 28.01 -21.27
N ILE A 102 13.91 26.77 -21.19
CA ILE A 102 15.01 26.36 -20.33
C ILE A 102 16.13 25.83 -21.21
N ASP A 103 17.28 26.48 -21.14
CA ASP A 103 18.50 26.06 -21.83
C ASP A 103 19.33 25.18 -20.87
N VAL A 104 19.62 23.97 -21.29
CA VAL A 104 20.41 22.98 -20.55
C VAL A 104 21.80 22.77 -21.08
N SER A 105 22.24 23.60 -22.09
CA SER A 105 23.51 23.43 -22.76
C SER A 105 24.74 23.51 -21.84
N ASN A 106 24.60 24.15 -20.69
CA ASN A 106 25.68 24.34 -19.71
C ASN A 106 25.54 23.49 -18.43
N ILE A 107 24.59 22.56 -18.40
CA ILE A 107 24.42 21.68 -17.24
C ILE A 107 25.43 20.54 -17.33
N GLN A 108 26.33 20.46 -16.34
CA GLN A 108 27.19 19.29 -16.18
C GLN A 108 26.34 18.07 -15.80
N LEU A 109 26.43 17.01 -16.59
CA LEU A 109 25.84 15.73 -16.25
C LEU A 109 26.57 15.13 -15.07
N PRO A 110 25.89 14.45 -14.14
CA PRO A 110 26.55 13.66 -13.11
C PRO A 110 27.48 12.64 -13.78
N ASP A 111 28.67 12.48 -13.26
CA ASP A 111 29.62 11.48 -13.75
C ASP A 111 28.95 10.09 -13.70
N GLU A 112 29.10 9.29 -14.77
CA GLU A 112 28.49 7.96 -14.91
C GLU A 112 28.97 6.94 -13.87
N ASP A 113 29.91 7.32 -13.00
CA ASP A 113 30.56 6.42 -12.03
C ASP A 113 29.77 6.16 -10.74
N VAL A 114 28.52 6.63 -10.63
CA VAL A 114 27.69 6.47 -9.39
C VAL A 114 26.67 5.32 -9.51
N VAL A 115 26.74 4.47 -10.53
CA VAL A 115 25.89 3.29 -10.66
C VAL A 115 26.75 2.02 -10.51
N THR A 116 27.14 1.75 -9.28
CA THR A 116 27.62 0.42 -8.86
C THR A 116 26.84 -0.04 -7.64
#